data_19eea335463bd7fe19e54c2e6d252910
#
_entry.id   19eea335463bd7fe19e54c2e6d252910
#
_cell.length_a   1.000
_cell.length_b   1.000
_cell.length_c   1.000
_cell.angle_alpha   90.00
_cell.angle_beta   90.00
_cell.angle_gamma   90.00
#
_symmetry.space_group_name_H-M   'P 1'
#
loop_
_entity.id
_entity.type
_entity.pdbx_description
1 polymer ?
#
loop_
_entity_poly.entity_id
_entity_poly.type
_entity_poly.pdbx_seq_one_letter_code
_entity_poly.pdbx_strand_id
1 'polypeptide(L)'
;MIHSKNITKPSRKAILIGCAGEGDNYLYSVATDIQNVKSFLTSARGGKWKSNEITTLDYPDLTSVASAIENTIADYSFIYFAGHGYETDTDRMICLNGTDVSDLFLLDQNPRQLIILDCCREKEYAVISGIPKDDEWFHFDGRYPERDAFDLAILQSPPGKKIVHATKSGFASWECKTGRGGVFTTSLLLSTRSFQNELPYASLKIEKLLQKAKDIIIQSGDDQEPEIVHSEGNLQVPFALYIKTEPKPVLSQNFSRNQPRRTFKRESSNSELLKVGLLLLAVAVIAGNSE
;
A
#
# COMPACT_ATOMS: atom_id res chain seq x y z
N MET A 1 44.97 -2.98 -12.01
CA MET A 1 43.72 -3.49 -12.67
C MET A 1 42.87 -4.17 -11.62
N ILE A 2 41.81 -3.50 -11.17
CA ILE A 2 40.86 -4.08 -10.21
C ILE A 2 39.95 -4.98 -11.05
N HIS A 3 40.04 -6.29 -10.87
CA HIS A 3 39.13 -7.24 -11.48
C HIS A 3 37.71 -6.91 -10.96
N SER A 4 36.88 -6.42 -11.84
CA SER A 4 35.44 -6.33 -11.62
C SER A 4 34.95 -7.78 -11.37
N LYS A 5 34.82 -8.18 -10.10
CA LYS A 5 34.05 -9.36 -9.75
C LYS A 5 32.66 -9.16 -10.29
N ASN A 6 32.22 -9.99 -11.21
CA ASN A 6 30.80 -10.08 -11.58
C ASN A 6 30.03 -10.43 -10.32
N ILE A 7 29.48 -9.42 -9.64
CA ILE A 7 28.57 -9.63 -8.54
C ILE A 7 27.29 -10.18 -9.18
N THR A 8 27.05 -11.47 -8.95
CA THR A 8 25.80 -12.12 -9.36
C THR A 8 24.64 -11.35 -8.75
N LYS A 9 23.74 -10.84 -9.59
CA LYS A 9 22.53 -10.14 -9.11
C LYS A 9 21.63 -11.15 -8.41
N PRO A 10 21.08 -10.83 -7.23
CA PRO A 10 20.16 -11.73 -6.54
C PRO A 10 18.87 -11.87 -7.34
N SER A 11 18.31 -13.06 -7.30
CA SER A 11 16.95 -13.33 -7.76
C SER A 11 15.94 -12.87 -6.70
N ARG A 12 14.84 -12.28 -7.14
CA ARG A 12 13.72 -11.86 -6.27
C ARG A 12 12.40 -12.23 -6.89
N LYS A 13 11.45 -12.63 -6.04
CA LYS A 13 10.09 -12.98 -6.41
C LYS A 13 9.11 -12.37 -5.42
N ALA A 14 8.03 -11.82 -5.93
CA ALA A 14 6.91 -11.33 -5.13
C ALA A 14 5.62 -12.05 -5.52
N ILE A 15 4.79 -12.38 -4.53
CA ILE A 15 3.44 -12.90 -4.71
C ILE A 15 2.49 -11.93 -4.02
N LEU A 16 1.55 -11.37 -4.76
CA LEU A 16 0.51 -10.47 -4.25
C LEU A 16 -0.82 -11.20 -4.33
N ILE A 17 -1.45 -11.45 -3.18
CA ILE A 17 -2.66 -12.27 -3.03
C ILE A 17 -3.80 -11.37 -2.56
N GLY A 18 -4.85 -11.22 -3.37
CA GLY A 18 -6.05 -10.47 -3.03
C GLY A 18 -7.23 -11.41 -2.84
N CYS A 19 -7.82 -11.44 -1.64
CA CYS A 19 -9.00 -12.25 -1.31
C CYS A 19 -10.10 -11.35 -0.73
N ALA A 20 -10.79 -10.64 -1.61
CA ALA A 20 -11.82 -9.66 -1.21
C ALA A 20 -13.08 -10.29 -0.60
N GLY A 21 -13.28 -11.60 -0.74
CA GLY A 21 -14.54 -12.25 -0.37
C GLY A 21 -15.65 -12.03 -1.40
N GLU A 22 -16.88 -12.39 -1.02
CA GLU A 22 -18.06 -12.31 -1.89
C GLU A 22 -19.28 -11.76 -1.13
N GLY A 23 -20.27 -11.27 -1.89
CA GLY A 23 -21.55 -10.80 -1.36
C GLY A 23 -21.39 -9.66 -0.37
N ASP A 24 -22.06 -9.77 0.79
CA ASP A 24 -22.09 -8.73 1.82
C ASP A 24 -20.76 -8.55 2.56
N ASN A 25 -19.88 -9.55 2.46
CA ASN A 25 -18.54 -9.52 3.08
C ASN A 25 -17.44 -9.08 2.10
N TYR A 26 -17.78 -8.48 0.98
CA TYR A 26 -16.81 -8.04 -0.02
C TYR A 26 -15.99 -6.83 0.46
N LEU A 27 -14.66 -6.97 0.46
CA LEU A 27 -13.71 -5.92 0.85
C LEU A 27 -13.27 -5.11 -0.38
N TYR A 28 -13.77 -3.89 -0.49
CA TYR A 28 -13.51 -2.99 -1.63
C TYR A 28 -12.07 -2.47 -1.68
N SER A 29 -11.36 -2.47 -0.55
CA SER A 29 -9.96 -2.01 -0.47
C SER A 29 -8.98 -2.96 -1.12
N VAL A 30 -9.26 -4.26 -1.16
CA VAL A 30 -8.30 -5.31 -1.54
C VAL A 30 -7.69 -5.08 -2.92
N ALA A 31 -8.50 -4.82 -3.93
CA ALA A 31 -8.01 -4.56 -5.28
C ALA A 31 -7.10 -3.31 -5.34
N THR A 32 -7.45 -2.27 -4.57
CA THR A 32 -6.66 -1.04 -4.45
C THR A 32 -5.32 -1.32 -3.74
N ASP A 33 -5.32 -2.12 -2.68
CA ASP A 33 -4.11 -2.48 -1.94
C ASP A 33 -3.13 -3.28 -2.81
N ILE A 34 -3.62 -4.28 -3.53
CA ILE A 34 -2.82 -5.05 -4.50
C ILE A 34 -2.16 -4.12 -5.53
N GLN A 35 -2.93 -3.18 -6.09
CA GLN A 35 -2.42 -2.22 -7.07
C GLN A 35 -1.40 -1.25 -6.45
N ASN A 36 -1.65 -0.76 -5.24
CA ASN A 36 -0.76 0.14 -4.51
C ASN A 36 0.57 -0.54 -4.19
N VAL A 37 0.54 -1.77 -3.66
CA VAL A 37 1.76 -2.54 -3.35
C VAL A 37 2.53 -2.87 -4.62
N LYS A 38 1.86 -3.29 -5.70
CA LYS A 38 2.50 -3.54 -7.01
C LYS A 38 3.19 -2.29 -7.55
N SER A 39 2.50 -1.15 -7.51
CA SER A 39 3.05 0.14 -7.94
C SER A 39 4.23 0.57 -7.07
N PHE A 40 4.14 0.34 -5.75
CA PHE A 40 5.24 0.60 -4.83
C PHE A 40 6.47 -0.26 -5.16
N LEU A 41 6.34 -1.57 -5.31
CA LEU A 41 7.46 -2.46 -5.62
C LEU A 41 8.18 -2.06 -6.91
N THR A 42 7.44 -1.66 -7.94
CA THR A 42 8.02 -1.21 -9.21
C THR A 42 8.61 0.20 -9.16
N SER A 43 8.33 0.97 -8.12
CA SER A 43 8.86 2.32 -7.90
C SER A 43 10.34 2.29 -7.44
N ALA A 44 10.99 3.45 -7.51
CA ALA A 44 12.34 3.64 -6.97
C ALA A 44 12.42 3.28 -5.48
N ARG A 45 11.45 3.71 -4.68
CA ARG A 45 11.40 3.42 -3.22
C ARG A 45 11.23 1.95 -2.91
N GLY A 46 10.44 1.22 -3.68
CA GLY A 46 10.23 -0.21 -3.53
C GLY A 46 11.37 -1.07 -4.08
N GLY A 47 12.39 -0.47 -4.73
CA GLY A 47 13.56 -1.18 -5.23
C GLY A 47 13.47 -1.64 -6.68
N LYS A 48 12.60 -1.03 -7.50
CA LYS A 48 12.51 -1.26 -8.96
C LYS A 48 12.38 -2.73 -9.34
N TRP A 49 11.38 -3.41 -8.78
CA TRP A 49 11.05 -4.76 -9.20
C TRP A 49 10.59 -4.80 -10.65
N LYS A 50 10.94 -5.84 -11.36
CA LYS A 50 10.49 -6.08 -12.73
C LYS A 50 9.10 -6.74 -12.72
N SER A 51 8.33 -6.53 -13.75
CA SER A 51 6.98 -7.12 -13.86
C SER A 51 6.99 -8.64 -13.81
N ASN A 52 8.02 -9.29 -14.36
CA ASN A 52 8.17 -10.75 -14.34
C ASN A 52 8.70 -11.31 -12.99
N GLU A 53 9.00 -10.45 -12.03
CA GLU A 53 9.35 -10.83 -10.66
C GLU A 53 8.11 -10.81 -9.74
N ILE A 54 6.97 -10.28 -10.23
CA ILE A 54 5.75 -10.07 -9.45
C ILE A 54 4.61 -10.93 -10.03
N THR A 55 4.13 -11.89 -9.24
CA THR A 55 2.92 -12.66 -9.52
C THR A 55 1.77 -12.06 -8.74
N THR A 56 0.63 -11.83 -9.39
CA THR A 56 -0.60 -11.37 -8.72
C THR A 56 -1.65 -12.47 -8.82
N LEU A 57 -2.24 -12.83 -7.69
CA LEU A 57 -3.31 -13.81 -7.57
C LEU A 57 -4.58 -13.10 -7.08
N ASP A 58 -5.64 -13.19 -7.84
CA ASP A 58 -6.93 -12.59 -7.54
C ASP A 58 -7.91 -13.70 -7.14
N TYR A 59 -8.37 -13.64 -5.90
CA TYR A 59 -9.26 -14.59 -5.25
C TYR A 59 -8.87 -16.07 -5.49
N PRO A 60 -7.58 -16.44 -5.24
CA PRO A 60 -7.09 -17.77 -5.56
C PRO A 60 -7.58 -18.82 -4.57
N ASP A 61 -7.70 -20.06 -5.07
CA ASP A 61 -7.81 -21.24 -4.24
C ASP A 61 -6.46 -21.67 -3.65
N LEU A 62 -6.50 -22.62 -2.72
CA LEU A 62 -5.31 -23.16 -2.06
C LEU A 62 -4.26 -23.68 -3.04
N THR A 63 -4.70 -24.40 -4.08
CA THR A 63 -3.82 -25.03 -5.07
C THR A 63 -3.03 -23.98 -5.86
N SER A 64 -3.69 -22.89 -6.24
CA SER A 64 -3.08 -21.77 -6.93
C SER A 64 -2.01 -21.08 -6.09
N VAL A 65 -2.30 -20.86 -4.78
CA VAL A 65 -1.33 -20.27 -3.85
C VAL A 65 -0.16 -21.21 -3.60
N ALA A 66 -0.42 -22.50 -3.33
CA ALA A 66 0.62 -23.50 -3.14
C ALA A 66 1.55 -23.58 -4.33
N SER A 67 1.00 -23.67 -5.55
CA SER A 67 1.78 -23.71 -6.79
C SER A 67 2.63 -22.44 -6.98
N ALA A 68 2.10 -21.26 -6.66
CA ALA A 68 2.87 -20.02 -6.75
C ALA A 68 4.04 -19.99 -5.77
N ILE A 69 3.85 -20.47 -4.53
CA ILE A 69 4.89 -20.56 -3.51
C ILE A 69 5.96 -21.59 -3.91
N GLU A 70 5.58 -22.81 -4.31
CA GLU A 70 6.49 -23.88 -4.70
C GLU A 70 7.36 -23.49 -5.91
N ASN A 71 6.81 -22.73 -6.86
CA ASN A 71 7.53 -22.21 -8.01
C ASN A 71 8.36 -20.95 -7.72
N THR A 72 8.36 -20.47 -6.47
CA THR A 72 9.10 -19.29 -6.05
C THR A 72 10.46 -19.68 -5.47
N ILE A 73 11.43 -19.92 -6.34
CA ILE A 73 12.85 -20.13 -5.95
C ILE A 73 13.59 -18.83 -6.20
N ALA A 74 14.09 -18.19 -5.12
CA ALA A 74 14.76 -16.91 -5.18
C ALA A 74 15.73 -16.70 -3.99
N ASP A 75 16.62 -15.72 -4.11
CA ASP A 75 17.45 -15.27 -2.98
C ASP A 75 16.63 -14.47 -1.96
N TYR A 76 15.52 -13.86 -2.41
CA TYR A 76 14.56 -13.14 -1.59
C TYR A 76 13.15 -13.26 -2.15
N SER A 77 12.21 -13.64 -1.29
CA SER A 77 10.77 -13.65 -1.57
C SER A 77 10.03 -12.61 -0.75
N PHE A 78 9.03 -12.00 -1.38
CA PHE A 78 8.09 -11.08 -0.75
C PHE A 78 6.68 -11.58 -1.00
N ILE A 79 5.90 -11.78 0.06
CA ILE A 79 4.48 -12.14 -0.05
C ILE A 79 3.65 -11.04 0.61
N TYR A 80 2.64 -10.59 -0.10
CA TYR A 80 1.64 -9.67 0.40
C TYR A 80 0.26 -10.30 0.24
N PHE A 81 -0.52 -10.29 1.30
CA PHE A 81 -1.91 -10.73 1.32
C PHE A 81 -2.79 -9.57 1.77
N ALA A 82 -3.91 -9.36 1.06
CA ALA A 82 -5.00 -8.50 1.49
C ALA A 82 -6.31 -9.27 1.39
N GLY A 83 -7.10 -9.28 2.46
CA GLY A 83 -8.34 -10.06 2.48
C GLY A 83 -8.87 -10.30 3.88
N HIS A 84 -9.81 -11.22 3.97
CA HIS A 84 -10.32 -11.68 5.26
C HIS A 84 -9.30 -12.53 6.00
N GLY A 85 -9.35 -12.46 7.31
CA GLY A 85 -8.59 -13.29 8.21
C GLY A 85 -9.16 -13.22 9.62
N TYR A 86 -8.78 -14.16 10.45
CA TYR A 86 -9.18 -14.23 11.84
C TYR A 86 -8.15 -14.98 12.67
N GLU A 87 -8.32 -14.99 13.96
CA GLU A 87 -7.45 -15.71 14.89
C GLU A 87 -8.24 -16.77 15.64
N THR A 88 -7.68 -17.95 15.74
CA THR A 88 -8.14 -19.02 16.63
C THR A 88 -7.29 -19.00 17.91
N ASP A 89 -7.56 -19.93 18.84
CA ASP A 89 -6.73 -20.04 20.04
C ASP A 89 -5.30 -20.52 19.76
N THR A 90 -5.06 -21.12 18.57
CA THR A 90 -3.76 -21.72 18.20
C THR A 90 -3.13 -21.10 16.95
N ASP A 91 -3.92 -20.55 16.04
CA ASP A 91 -3.47 -20.17 14.70
C ASP A 91 -4.04 -18.82 14.25
N ARG A 92 -3.28 -18.16 13.41
CA ARG A 92 -3.70 -17.00 12.65
C ARG A 92 -4.09 -17.45 11.24
N MET A 93 -5.33 -17.21 10.87
CA MET A 93 -5.94 -17.71 9.64
C MET A 93 -6.09 -16.61 8.59
N ILE A 94 -5.83 -16.95 7.35
CA ILE A 94 -6.15 -16.16 6.16
C ILE A 94 -7.19 -16.92 5.32
N CYS A 95 -8.18 -16.20 4.80
CA CYS A 95 -9.27 -16.77 4.03
C CYS A 95 -8.95 -16.71 2.54
N LEU A 96 -8.82 -17.89 1.91
CA LEU A 96 -8.69 -18.05 0.47
C LEU A 96 -10.04 -18.40 -0.15
N ASN A 97 -10.10 -18.53 -1.46
CA ASN A 97 -11.30 -19.01 -2.15
C ASN A 97 -11.56 -20.48 -1.77
N GLY A 98 -12.64 -20.69 -1.01
CA GLY A 98 -13.13 -22.00 -0.61
C GLY A 98 -12.40 -22.66 0.55
N THR A 99 -11.37 -22.04 1.16
CA THR A 99 -10.70 -22.60 2.34
C THR A 99 -9.93 -21.55 3.12
N ASP A 100 -9.76 -21.79 4.42
CA ASP A 100 -8.93 -20.99 5.31
C ASP A 100 -7.65 -21.76 5.64
N VAL A 101 -6.53 -21.04 5.73
CA VAL A 101 -5.23 -21.63 6.03
C VAL A 101 -4.48 -20.78 7.06
N SER A 102 -3.60 -21.43 7.83
CA SER A 102 -2.69 -20.71 8.73
C SER A 102 -1.77 -19.77 7.93
N ASP A 103 -1.45 -18.62 8.48
CA ASP A 103 -0.49 -17.67 7.89
C ASP A 103 0.90 -18.30 7.67
N LEU A 104 1.24 -19.32 8.48
CA LEU A 104 2.48 -20.08 8.33
C LEU A 104 2.54 -20.89 7.03
N PHE A 105 1.40 -21.18 6.40
CA PHE A 105 1.35 -21.80 5.07
C PHE A 105 2.07 -20.97 4.00
N LEU A 106 2.19 -19.66 4.18
CA LEU A 106 2.89 -18.78 3.24
C LEU A 106 4.43 -18.83 3.37
N LEU A 107 4.97 -19.56 4.36
CA LEU A 107 6.41 -19.71 4.48
C LEU A 107 6.96 -20.60 3.35
N ASP A 108 7.89 -20.09 2.59
CA ASP A 108 8.57 -20.80 1.49
C ASP A 108 9.95 -21.33 1.89
N GLN A 109 10.68 -21.96 0.96
CA GLN A 109 12.01 -22.51 1.18
C GLN A 109 13.14 -21.49 0.93
N ASN A 110 12.83 -20.25 0.55
CA ASN A 110 13.81 -19.23 0.26
C ASN A 110 14.57 -18.79 1.52
N PRO A 111 15.86 -18.45 1.39
CA PRO A 111 16.67 -18.10 2.56
C PRO A 111 16.23 -16.77 3.23
N ARG A 112 15.54 -15.90 2.48
CA ARG A 112 15.08 -14.61 2.96
C ARG A 112 13.65 -14.39 2.52
N GLN A 113 12.76 -14.10 3.48
CA GLN A 113 11.35 -13.90 3.18
C GLN A 113 10.73 -12.82 4.06
N LEU A 114 9.95 -11.92 3.45
CA LEU A 114 9.08 -11.00 4.16
C LEU A 114 7.63 -11.24 3.71
N ILE A 115 6.76 -11.50 4.67
CA ILE A 115 5.33 -11.67 4.47
C ILE A 115 4.61 -10.50 5.17
N ILE A 116 3.69 -9.86 4.46
CA ILE A 116 2.85 -8.79 5.01
C ILE A 116 1.39 -9.16 4.77
N LEU A 117 0.60 -9.16 5.83
CA LEU A 117 -0.80 -9.59 5.85
C LEU A 117 -1.70 -8.43 6.30
N ASP A 118 -2.48 -7.90 5.37
CA ASP A 118 -3.52 -6.91 5.67
C ASP A 118 -4.87 -7.62 5.78
N CYS A 119 -5.13 -8.15 6.97
CA CYS A 119 -6.35 -8.87 7.33
C CYS A 119 -6.66 -8.71 8.82
N CYS A 120 -7.92 -8.96 9.18
CA CYS A 120 -8.38 -8.97 10.58
C CYS A 120 -7.74 -10.10 11.38
N ARG A 121 -7.73 -9.90 12.71
CA ARG A 121 -7.34 -10.92 13.71
C ARG A 121 -8.37 -10.99 14.84
N GLU A 122 -9.60 -10.58 14.54
CA GLU A 122 -10.73 -10.72 15.46
C GLU A 122 -11.16 -12.19 15.55
N LYS A 123 -11.76 -12.55 16.69
CA LYS A 123 -12.37 -13.89 16.88
C LYS A 123 -13.75 -14.00 16.23
N GLU A 124 -14.35 -12.88 15.79
CA GLU A 124 -15.62 -12.77 15.07
C GLU A 124 -15.62 -11.57 14.12
N TYR A 125 -16.32 -11.67 12.99
CA TYR A 125 -16.30 -10.68 11.90
C TYR A 125 -17.01 -9.36 12.24
N ALA A 126 -16.40 -8.22 11.96
CA ALA A 126 -17.02 -6.90 11.94
C ALA A 126 -16.66 -6.11 10.67
N VAL A 127 -17.64 -5.40 10.10
CA VAL A 127 -17.49 -4.58 8.88
C VAL A 127 -17.68 -3.12 9.22
N ILE A 128 -16.70 -2.25 8.88
CA ILE A 128 -16.88 -0.79 8.92
C ILE A 128 -16.07 -0.14 7.78
N SER A 129 -16.66 0.90 7.17
CA SER A 129 -16.17 1.56 5.96
C SER A 129 -15.77 3.03 6.15
N GLY A 130 -14.80 3.47 5.44
CA GLY A 130 -14.64 4.76 4.80
C GLY A 130 -13.56 5.76 5.20
N ILE A 131 -12.66 6.31 4.29
CA ILE A 131 -11.98 7.64 4.33
C ILE A 131 -11.36 8.12 3.00
N PRO A 132 -11.03 9.47 2.83
CA PRO A 132 -10.93 10.23 1.59
C PRO A 132 -9.59 10.16 0.81
N LYS A 133 -9.67 10.55 -0.49
CA LYS A 133 -8.64 10.52 -1.53
C LYS A 133 -7.61 11.66 -1.45
N ASP A 134 -6.38 11.39 -1.88
CA ASP A 134 -5.49 12.10 -2.81
C ASP A 134 -4.09 11.43 -2.90
N ASP A 135 -3.53 11.18 -4.04
CA ASP A 135 -2.61 11.78 -4.96
C ASP A 135 -1.68 10.81 -5.70
N GLU A 136 -1.20 11.29 -6.84
CA GLU A 136 -0.55 10.70 -8.00
C GLU A 136 0.80 10.00 -7.76
N TRP A 137 1.06 8.96 -8.58
CA TRP A 137 2.31 8.21 -8.67
C TRP A 137 3.09 8.63 -9.92
N PHE A 138 4.37 9.00 -9.76
CA PHE A 138 5.24 9.43 -10.86
C PHE A 138 6.16 8.31 -11.34
N HIS A 139 6.28 8.18 -12.67
CA HIS A 139 7.27 7.35 -13.34
C HIS A 139 8.52 8.16 -13.67
N PHE A 140 9.71 7.56 -13.48
CA PHE A 140 10.98 8.09 -13.95
C PHE A 140 11.76 6.97 -14.67
N ASP A 141 12.34 7.32 -15.85
CA ASP A 141 13.15 6.41 -16.67
C ASP A 141 14.63 6.82 -16.57
N GLY A 142 15.52 5.85 -16.33
CA GLY A 142 16.94 6.09 -16.21
C GLY A 142 17.69 4.86 -15.64
N ARG A 143 19.04 4.83 -15.65
CA ARG A 143 19.85 3.83 -14.94
C ARG A 143 19.35 3.68 -13.51
N TYR A 144 19.12 2.44 -13.06
CA TYR A 144 18.39 2.13 -11.82
C TYR A 144 19.35 1.90 -10.62
N PRO A 145 20.02 2.94 -10.07
CA PRO A 145 20.85 2.78 -8.89
C PRO A 145 20.05 2.27 -7.68
N GLU A 146 18.74 2.51 -7.66
CA GLU A 146 17.83 2.02 -6.62
C GLU A 146 17.70 0.50 -6.66
N ARG A 147 17.62 -0.09 -7.86
CA ARG A 147 17.60 -1.55 -7.99
C ARG A 147 18.88 -2.16 -7.47
N ASP A 148 20.03 -1.63 -7.90
CA ASP A 148 21.35 -2.15 -7.49
C ASP A 148 21.56 -1.98 -5.97
N ALA A 149 21.06 -0.88 -5.36
CA ALA A 149 21.09 -0.69 -3.92
C ALA A 149 20.22 -1.70 -3.17
N PHE A 150 19.04 -2.02 -3.69
CA PHE A 150 18.16 -3.02 -3.10
C PHE A 150 18.75 -4.42 -3.27
N ASP A 151 19.27 -4.76 -4.45
CA ASP A 151 19.94 -6.02 -4.73
C ASP A 151 21.16 -6.25 -3.81
N LEU A 152 21.95 -5.20 -3.59
CA LEU A 152 23.08 -5.25 -2.64
C LEU A 152 22.59 -5.52 -1.20
N ALA A 153 21.51 -4.90 -0.79
CA ALA A 153 20.92 -5.13 0.54
C ALA A 153 20.43 -6.58 0.71
N ILE A 154 19.87 -7.19 -0.34
CA ILE A 154 19.52 -8.62 -0.32
C ILE A 154 20.77 -9.48 -0.09
N LEU A 155 21.84 -9.25 -0.87
CA LEU A 155 23.09 -10.02 -0.78
C LEU A 155 23.78 -9.86 0.58
N GLN A 156 23.67 -8.69 1.21
CA GLN A 156 24.25 -8.40 2.52
C GLN A 156 23.38 -8.88 3.69
N SER A 157 22.09 -9.16 3.45
CA SER A 157 21.20 -9.63 4.50
C SER A 157 21.51 -11.07 4.88
N PRO A 158 21.62 -11.39 6.17
CA PRO A 158 21.59 -12.78 6.62
C PRO A 158 20.27 -13.46 6.22
N PRO A 159 20.23 -14.79 6.19
CA PRO A 159 18.97 -15.53 6.09
C PRO A 159 18.01 -15.16 7.22
N GLY A 160 16.72 -15.23 6.92
CA GLY A 160 15.68 -14.99 7.90
C GLY A 160 14.32 -14.75 7.28
N LYS A 161 13.27 -14.90 8.08
CA LYS A 161 11.88 -14.75 7.67
C LYS A 161 11.13 -13.88 8.67
N LYS A 162 10.19 -13.08 8.18
CA LYS A 162 9.31 -12.27 9.02
C LYS A 162 7.90 -12.29 8.48
N ILE A 163 6.92 -12.43 9.40
CA ILE A 163 5.50 -12.25 9.11
C ILE A 163 5.02 -11.02 9.90
N VAL A 164 4.41 -10.10 9.19
CA VAL A 164 3.83 -8.86 9.70
C VAL A 164 2.32 -8.92 9.50
N HIS A 165 1.56 -8.66 10.55
CA HIS A 165 0.12 -8.44 10.49
C HIS A 165 -0.24 -6.96 10.61
N ALA A 166 -1.30 -6.59 9.93
CA ALA A 166 -1.87 -5.25 9.93
C ALA A 166 -2.38 -4.80 11.31
N THR A 167 -2.71 -5.76 12.17
CA THR A 167 -3.26 -5.49 13.49
C THR A 167 -2.79 -6.53 14.52
N LYS A 168 -2.90 -6.19 15.81
CA LYS A 168 -2.61 -7.10 16.91
C LYS A 168 -3.75 -8.12 17.11
N SER A 169 -3.47 -9.16 17.90
CA SER A 169 -4.43 -10.21 18.28
C SER A 169 -5.72 -9.62 18.84
N GLY A 170 -6.86 -10.11 18.36
CA GLY A 170 -8.20 -9.71 18.79
C GLY A 170 -8.72 -8.41 18.18
N PHE A 171 -8.06 -7.85 17.17
CA PHE A 171 -8.47 -6.57 16.55
C PHE A 171 -8.70 -6.70 15.05
N ALA A 172 -9.58 -5.82 14.54
CA ALA A 172 -9.84 -5.67 13.12
C ALA A 172 -8.69 -4.96 12.37
N SER A 173 -8.57 -5.24 11.08
CA SER A 173 -7.93 -4.38 10.10
C SER A 173 -9.01 -3.59 9.36
N TRP A 174 -8.80 -2.28 9.21
CA TRP A 174 -9.81 -1.37 8.70
C TRP A 174 -9.56 -0.98 7.24
N GLU A 175 -10.65 -0.81 6.50
CA GLU A 175 -10.59 -0.18 5.18
C GLU A 175 -10.57 1.35 5.31
N CYS A 176 -9.76 2.03 4.47
CA CYS A 176 -9.78 3.48 4.41
C CYS A 176 -11.13 3.99 3.88
N LYS A 177 -11.80 4.88 4.63
CA LYS A 177 -13.08 5.55 4.22
C LYS A 177 -13.05 6.22 2.84
N THR A 178 -11.93 6.36 2.21
CA THR A 178 -11.73 7.09 0.95
C THR A 178 -11.46 6.22 -0.25
N GLY A 179 -11.53 4.89 -0.10
CA GLY A 179 -11.24 3.95 -1.17
C GLY A 179 -9.76 3.89 -1.57
N ARG A 180 -8.85 4.34 -0.68
CA ARG A 180 -7.38 4.28 -0.91
C ARG A 180 -6.76 2.92 -0.64
N GLY A 181 -7.52 1.97 -0.18
CA GLY A 181 -7.05 0.68 0.29
C GLY A 181 -7.27 0.51 1.79
N GLY A 182 -6.62 -0.47 2.39
CA GLY A 182 -6.60 -0.69 3.84
C GLY A 182 -5.87 0.42 4.59
N VAL A 183 -6.27 0.68 5.81
CA VAL A 183 -5.63 1.68 6.71
C VAL A 183 -4.17 1.33 6.92
N PHE A 184 -3.87 0.06 7.19
CA PHE A 184 -2.50 -0.40 7.41
C PHE A 184 -1.64 -0.25 6.15
N THR A 185 -2.07 -0.81 5.02
CA THR A 185 -1.30 -0.75 3.76
C THR A 185 -1.04 0.69 3.36
N THR A 186 -2.05 1.55 3.40
CA THR A 186 -1.89 2.98 3.10
C THR A 186 -0.87 3.64 4.04
N SER A 187 -0.97 3.40 5.35
CA SER A 187 -0.07 3.98 6.35
C SER A 187 1.36 3.46 6.23
N LEU A 188 1.53 2.17 5.93
CA LEU A 188 2.83 1.57 5.68
C LEU A 188 3.52 2.18 4.45
N LEU A 189 2.81 2.34 3.35
CA LEU A 189 3.36 2.97 2.15
C LEU A 189 3.67 4.46 2.36
N LEU A 190 2.82 5.20 3.09
CA LEU A 190 3.08 6.59 3.49
C LEU A 190 4.30 6.71 4.41
N SER A 191 4.50 5.77 5.33
CA SER A 191 5.64 5.78 6.24
C SER A 191 6.98 5.81 5.50
N THR A 192 7.06 5.20 4.32
CA THR A 192 8.28 5.19 3.49
C THR A 192 8.72 6.58 3.02
N ARG A 193 7.83 7.57 3.06
CA ARG A 193 8.08 8.96 2.67
C ARG A 193 8.46 9.86 3.85
N SER A 194 8.27 9.38 5.09
CA SER A 194 8.41 10.17 6.31
C SER A 194 9.83 10.26 6.85
N PHE A 195 10.79 9.58 6.19
CA PHE A 195 12.17 9.58 6.64
C PHE A 195 13.02 10.56 5.82
N GLN A 196 13.94 11.21 6.53
CA GLN A 196 15.02 11.99 5.92
C GLN A 196 16.35 11.30 6.24
N ASN A 197 17.25 11.25 5.27
CA ASN A 197 18.58 10.71 5.43
C ASN A 197 19.57 11.55 4.63
N GLU A 198 20.82 11.62 5.08
CA GLU A 198 21.90 12.30 4.37
C GLU A 198 22.40 11.44 3.20
N LEU A 199 22.33 10.13 3.35
CA LEU A 199 22.79 9.18 2.34
C LEU A 199 21.66 8.82 1.36
N PRO A 200 21.88 8.95 0.06
CA PRO A 200 20.95 8.44 -0.93
C PRO A 200 20.86 6.90 -0.84
N TYR A 201 19.68 6.37 -1.12
CA TYR A 201 19.38 4.92 -1.12
C TYR A 201 19.59 4.23 0.23
N ALA A 202 19.44 4.94 1.36
CA ALA A 202 19.48 4.31 2.66
C ALA A 202 18.33 3.30 2.81
N SER A 203 18.66 2.14 3.39
CA SER A 203 17.72 1.04 3.62
C SER A 203 16.72 1.39 4.73
N LEU A 204 15.44 1.24 4.46
CA LEU A 204 14.36 1.37 5.44
C LEU A 204 13.81 -0.02 5.78
N LYS A 205 14.17 -0.51 6.96
CA LYS A 205 13.74 -1.83 7.45
C LYS A 205 12.28 -1.79 7.88
N ILE A 206 11.62 -2.94 7.81
CA ILE A 206 10.20 -3.07 8.11
C ILE A 206 9.87 -2.62 9.54
N GLU A 207 10.69 -2.93 10.53
CA GLU A 207 10.45 -2.57 11.92
C GLU A 207 10.32 -1.05 12.13
N LYS A 208 11.22 -0.30 11.48
CA LYS A 208 11.21 1.17 11.55
C LYS A 208 9.99 1.76 10.85
N LEU A 209 9.59 1.15 9.74
CA LEU A 209 8.43 1.58 8.98
C LEU A 209 7.12 1.24 9.69
N LEU A 210 7.03 0.09 10.37
CA LEU A 210 5.87 -0.28 11.18
C LEU A 210 5.63 0.71 12.32
N GLN A 211 6.70 1.11 13.03
CA GLN A 211 6.55 2.13 14.07
C GLN A 211 6.00 3.44 13.50
N LYS A 212 6.49 3.86 12.33
CA LYS A 212 6.00 5.07 11.68
C LYS A 212 4.58 4.92 11.12
N ALA A 213 4.24 3.75 10.59
CA ALA A 213 2.89 3.45 10.14
C ALA A 213 1.90 3.50 11.31
N LYS A 214 2.26 2.95 12.46
CA LYS A 214 1.48 3.04 13.71
C LYS A 214 1.23 4.50 14.12
N ASP A 215 2.27 5.35 14.09
CA ASP A 215 2.11 6.78 14.38
C ASP A 215 1.11 7.45 13.41
N ILE A 216 1.14 7.09 12.11
CA ILE A 216 0.22 7.63 11.09
C ILE A 216 -1.20 7.15 11.38
N ILE A 217 -1.41 5.87 11.70
CA ILE A 217 -2.72 5.29 12.04
C ILE A 217 -3.33 6.01 13.24
N ILE A 218 -2.57 6.16 14.33
CA ILE A 218 -3.03 6.86 15.54
C ILE A 218 -3.39 8.33 15.23
N GLN A 219 -2.58 9.02 14.43
CA GLN A 219 -2.87 10.41 14.01
C GLN A 219 -4.13 10.53 13.14
N SER A 220 -4.51 9.46 12.44
CA SER A 220 -5.77 9.40 11.67
C SER A 220 -7.00 9.14 12.54
N GLY A 221 -6.81 8.83 13.82
CA GLY A 221 -7.88 8.52 14.75
C GLY A 221 -8.32 7.05 14.75
N ASP A 222 -7.53 6.18 14.11
CA ASP A 222 -7.73 4.73 14.10
C ASP A 222 -6.91 4.09 15.24
N ASP A 223 -7.36 2.92 15.73
CA ASP A 223 -6.71 2.17 16.82
C ASP A 223 -6.00 0.90 16.35
N GLN A 224 -5.82 0.75 15.07
CA GLN A 224 -5.15 -0.39 14.45
C GLN A 224 -3.66 -0.41 14.79
N GLU A 225 -3.15 -1.55 15.24
CA GLU A 225 -1.79 -1.69 15.74
C GLU A 225 -1.05 -2.83 15.03
N PRO A 226 -0.27 -2.51 13.97
CA PRO A 226 0.48 -3.54 13.24
C PRO A 226 1.63 -4.09 14.07
N GLU A 227 1.90 -5.39 13.91
CA GLU A 227 2.97 -6.09 14.63
C GLU A 227 3.68 -7.16 13.80
N ILE A 228 4.90 -7.52 14.21
CA ILE A 228 5.62 -8.69 13.70
C ILE A 228 5.24 -9.87 14.57
N VAL A 229 4.57 -10.86 13.98
CA VAL A 229 4.05 -12.04 14.71
C VAL A 229 4.95 -13.27 14.58
N HIS A 230 5.85 -13.27 13.61
CA HIS A 230 6.83 -14.33 13.39
C HIS A 230 8.16 -13.72 12.96
N SER A 231 9.25 -14.19 13.56
CA SER A 231 10.60 -13.80 13.16
C SER A 231 11.55 -14.96 13.34
N GLU A 232 12.16 -15.39 12.25
CA GLU A 232 13.15 -16.46 12.20
C GLU A 232 14.44 -15.92 11.59
N GLY A 233 15.60 -16.24 12.19
CA GLY A 233 16.88 -15.72 11.74
C GLY A 233 17.02 -14.21 11.93
N ASN A 234 17.77 -13.55 11.04
CA ASN A 234 18.07 -12.10 11.16
C ASN A 234 17.87 -11.38 9.82
N LEU A 235 16.64 -11.42 9.29
CA LEU A 235 16.32 -10.76 8.03
C LEU A 235 16.62 -9.25 8.11
N GLN A 236 17.46 -8.75 7.20
CA GLN A 236 17.88 -7.36 7.10
C GLN A 236 17.52 -6.72 5.75
N VAL A 237 16.84 -7.44 4.85
CA VAL A 237 16.37 -6.88 3.58
C VAL A 237 15.44 -5.70 3.87
N PRO A 238 15.63 -4.54 3.23
CA PRO A 238 14.75 -3.40 3.44
C PRO A 238 13.38 -3.66 2.81
N PHE A 239 12.33 -3.06 3.40
CA PHE A 239 11.05 -2.95 2.72
C PHE A 239 11.07 -1.83 1.68
N ALA A 240 11.75 -0.73 2.00
CA ALA A 240 11.86 0.44 1.15
C ALA A 240 13.28 1.01 1.12
N LEU A 241 13.55 1.82 0.10
CA LEU A 241 14.73 2.67 0.03
C LEU A 241 14.33 4.13 0.31
N TYR A 242 15.15 4.82 1.09
CA TYR A 242 15.11 6.27 1.14
C TYR A 242 15.65 6.84 -0.18
N ILE A 243 14.88 7.67 -0.83
CA ILE A 243 15.31 8.38 -2.04
C ILE A 243 15.41 9.86 -1.69
N LYS A 244 16.63 10.39 -1.76
CA LYS A 244 16.85 11.82 -1.61
C LYS A 244 16.25 12.53 -2.84
N THR A 245 15.09 13.14 -2.68
CA THR A 245 14.53 14.00 -3.72
C THR A 245 15.33 15.30 -3.71
N GLU A 246 16.02 15.63 -4.80
CA GLU A 246 16.54 16.99 -4.96
C GLU A 246 15.37 17.96 -4.90
N PRO A 247 15.50 19.09 -4.18
CA PRO A 247 14.48 20.12 -4.19
C PRO A 247 14.27 20.53 -5.67
N LYS A 248 13.03 20.44 -6.15
CA LYS A 248 12.69 20.94 -7.49
C LYS A 248 13.24 22.37 -7.57
N PRO A 249 14.03 22.72 -8.61
CA PRO A 249 14.47 24.09 -8.75
C PRO A 249 13.20 24.96 -8.73
N VAL A 250 13.13 25.86 -7.77
CA VAL A 250 12.08 26.88 -7.74
C VAL A 250 12.30 27.66 -9.01
N LEU A 251 11.51 27.40 -10.04
CA LEU A 251 11.42 28.28 -11.20
C LEU A 251 11.03 29.63 -10.60
N SER A 252 12.03 30.52 -10.47
CA SER A 252 11.80 31.90 -10.16
C SER A 252 10.93 32.44 -11.30
N GLN A 253 9.62 32.51 -11.02
CA GLN A 253 8.71 33.25 -11.89
C GLN A 253 9.11 34.69 -11.77
N ASN A 254 10.06 35.11 -12.63
CA ASN A 254 10.22 36.52 -12.97
C ASN A 254 8.93 36.92 -13.68
N PHE A 255 7.91 37.26 -12.88
CA PHE A 255 6.76 38.01 -13.36
C PHE A 255 7.29 39.38 -13.81
N SER A 256 7.62 39.48 -15.10
CA SER A 256 7.76 40.75 -15.77
C SER A 256 6.43 41.48 -15.66
N ARG A 257 6.44 42.47 -14.78
CA ARG A 257 5.31 43.33 -14.44
C ARG A 257 5.17 44.36 -15.53
N ASN A 258 4.74 44.00 -16.75
CA ASN A 258 4.34 44.91 -17.81
C ASN A 258 3.31 44.24 -18.71
N GLN A 259 2.04 44.25 -18.25
CA GLN A 259 0.89 44.24 -19.14
C GLN A 259 -0.08 45.31 -18.73
N PRO A 260 -0.57 46.15 -19.68
CA PRO A 260 -1.48 47.24 -19.38
C PRO A 260 -2.85 46.69 -18.94
N ARG A 261 -3.39 47.28 -17.88
CA ARG A 261 -4.75 47.03 -17.39
C ARG A 261 -5.76 47.27 -18.52
N ARG A 262 -6.36 46.21 -19.02
CA ARG A 262 -7.63 46.31 -19.78
C ARG A 262 -8.76 46.47 -18.77
N THR A 263 -9.35 47.67 -18.77
CA THR A 263 -10.59 47.97 -18.08
C THR A 263 -11.74 47.31 -18.83
N PHE A 264 -12.32 46.25 -18.23
CA PHE A 264 -13.60 45.73 -18.70
C PHE A 264 -14.73 46.60 -18.13
N LYS A 265 -15.45 47.28 -19.03
CA LYS A 265 -16.74 47.91 -18.72
C LYS A 265 -17.74 46.81 -18.34
N ARG A 266 -18.33 46.96 -17.17
CA ARG A 266 -19.41 46.14 -16.66
C ARG A 266 -20.71 46.56 -17.32
N GLU A 267 -21.20 45.84 -18.30
CA GLU A 267 -22.59 45.98 -18.78
C GLU A 267 -23.51 45.19 -17.86
N SER A 268 -24.49 45.89 -17.34
CA SER A 268 -25.60 45.38 -16.57
C SER A 268 -26.64 44.81 -17.49
N SER A 269 -26.93 43.51 -17.43
CA SER A 269 -28.21 43.03 -17.92
C SER A 269 -28.57 41.70 -17.21
N ASN A 270 -29.74 41.75 -16.66
CA ASN A 270 -30.78 40.77 -16.58
C ASN A 270 -31.09 40.09 -15.26
N SER A 271 -32.05 40.72 -14.65
CA SER A 271 -32.95 40.30 -13.54
C SER A 271 -34.02 39.27 -13.93
N GLU A 272 -33.77 38.36 -14.86
CA GLU A 272 -34.80 37.38 -15.28
C GLU A 272 -34.54 35.92 -14.81
N LEU A 273 -33.36 35.60 -14.31
CA LEU A 273 -33.03 34.23 -13.84
C LEU A 273 -33.44 33.95 -12.39
N LEU A 274 -33.90 34.97 -11.65
CA LEU A 274 -34.34 34.82 -10.25
C LEU A 274 -35.83 34.49 -10.08
N LYS A 275 -36.62 34.50 -11.16
CA LYS A 275 -38.05 34.17 -11.10
C LYS A 275 -38.38 32.70 -11.36
N VAL A 276 -37.50 31.92 -11.93
CA VAL A 276 -37.76 30.50 -12.22
C VAL A 276 -37.38 29.60 -11.03
N GLY A 277 -36.45 30.01 -10.16
CA GLY A 277 -36.08 29.25 -8.96
C GLY A 277 -37.07 29.25 -7.81
N LEU A 278 -37.94 30.25 -7.74
CA LEU A 278 -38.91 30.36 -6.66
C LEU A 278 -40.27 29.67 -6.95
N LEU A 279 -40.53 29.29 -8.19
CA LEU A 279 -41.78 28.60 -8.56
C LEU A 279 -41.71 27.08 -8.35
N LEU A 280 -40.53 26.50 -8.24
CA LEU A 280 -40.32 25.07 -8.01
C LEU A 280 -40.29 24.68 -6.52
N LEU A 281 -40.09 25.64 -5.62
CA LEU A 281 -40.16 25.39 -4.16
C LEU A 281 -41.59 25.51 -3.60
N ALA A 282 -42.54 26.13 -4.30
CA ALA A 282 -43.92 26.29 -3.84
C ALA A 282 -44.82 25.08 -4.16
N VAL A 283 -44.40 24.19 -5.05
CA VAL A 283 -45.19 22.98 -5.42
C VAL A 283 -44.86 21.77 -4.49
N ALA A 284 -43.73 21.80 -3.80
CA ALA A 284 -43.33 20.70 -2.90
C ALA A 284 -43.97 20.79 -1.49
N VAL A 285 -44.57 21.89 -1.11
CA VAL A 285 -45.14 22.10 0.22
C VAL A 285 -46.65 21.82 0.28
N ILE A 286 -47.33 21.66 -0.89
CA ILE A 286 -48.80 21.42 -0.93
C ILE A 286 -49.15 19.92 -1.08
N ALA A 287 -48.21 19.05 -1.33
CA ALA A 287 -48.42 17.60 -1.50
C ALA A 287 -48.15 16.74 -0.24
N GLY A 288 -47.93 17.35 0.92
CA GLY A 288 -47.54 16.65 2.15
C GLY A 288 -48.51 16.70 3.30
N ASN A 289 -49.79 17.05 3.06
CA ASN A 289 -50.85 17.00 4.13
C ASN A 289 -52.16 16.49 3.55
N SER A 290 -52.33 15.17 3.48
CA SER A 290 -53.62 14.49 3.61
C SER A 290 -53.38 12.98 3.74
N GLU A 291 -53.78 12.47 4.91
CA GLU A 291 -53.93 11.09 5.39
C GLU A 291 -52.69 10.37 5.89
#